data_99b107a32ab9bc7673174d3dd26f6b0a
#
_entry.id   99b107a32ab9bc7673174d3dd26f6b0a
#
_cell.length_a   1.000
_cell.length_b   1.000
_cell.length_c   1.000
_cell.angle_alpha   90.00
_cell.angle_beta   90.00
_cell.angle_gamma   90.00
#
_symmetry.space_group_name_H-M   'P 1'
#
loop_
_entity.id
_entity.type
_entity.pdbx_description
1 polymer ?
#
loop_
_entity_poly.entity_id
_entity_poly.type
_entity_poly.pdbx_seq_one_letter_code
_entity_poly.pdbx_strand_id
1 'polypeptide(L)'
;MFDKNSQENIQLMIDLHNDVNEDALLLISHYYLKEVKAKKTEIKHISPELISLIIETDEEKKIQQIEFPEKVKDSVEVSNFFYSCLSKARADAPEDYPKTRLEKLIEKTLNLDTYITRVKDKREISSNIIEITFKGGLQKLPNLKNDAFMYFIINSDIEHKYPEGFSMTDFRAMNTKGENPYSAAYYTIRSIRDNEIDVWFVLHDHPGPLAILSLIHI
;
A
#
# COMPACT_ATOMS: atom_id res chain seq x y z
N MET A 1 16.25 -1.42 21.43
CA MET A 1 16.76 -0.19 20.83
C MET A 1 16.92 -0.45 19.35
N PHE A 2 16.50 0.48 18.50
CA PHE A 2 16.70 0.36 17.04
C PHE A 2 18.20 0.45 16.70
N ASP A 3 18.62 -0.17 15.59
CA ASP A 3 19.95 0.07 15.04
C ASP A 3 20.07 1.52 14.50
N LYS A 4 21.29 1.98 14.21
CA LYS A 4 21.56 3.36 13.82
C LYS A 4 20.78 3.80 12.59
N ASN A 5 20.68 2.93 11.56
CA ASN A 5 20.00 3.24 10.30
C ASN A 5 18.48 3.35 10.51
N SER A 6 17.91 2.44 11.30
CA SER A 6 16.50 2.49 11.68
C SER A 6 16.18 3.71 12.54
N GLN A 7 17.09 4.17 13.41
CA GLN A 7 16.92 5.38 14.21
C GLN A 7 16.80 6.64 13.33
N GLU A 8 17.66 6.78 12.33
CA GLU A 8 17.62 7.92 11.40
C GLU A 8 16.31 7.95 10.62
N ASN A 9 15.86 6.79 10.09
CA ASN A 9 14.59 6.68 9.38
C ASN A 9 13.37 6.96 10.28
N ILE A 10 13.41 6.52 11.53
CA ILE A 10 12.35 6.79 12.50
C ILE A 10 12.30 8.28 12.85
N GLN A 11 13.44 8.95 12.99
CA GLN A 11 13.45 10.40 13.24
C GLN A 11 12.85 11.15 12.05
N LEU A 12 13.23 10.81 10.81
CA LEU A 12 12.62 11.39 9.61
C LEU A 12 11.11 11.16 9.55
N MET A 13 10.63 10.00 9.97
CA MET A 13 9.21 9.69 10.04
C MET A 13 8.50 10.54 11.10
N ILE A 14 9.09 10.74 12.28
CA ILE A 14 8.57 11.63 13.33
C ILE A 14 8.40 13.04 12.78
N ASP A 15 9.47 13.59 12.18
CA ASP A 15 9.49 14.94 11.62
C ASP A 15 8.41 15.08 10.52
N LEU A 16 8.33 14.10 9.60
CA LEU A 16 7.33 14.09 8.54
C LEU A 16 5.90 14.10 9.08
N HIS A 17 5.59 13.28 10.08
CA HIS A 17 4.25 13.23 10.64
C HIS A 17 3.91 14.49 11.43
N ASN A 18 4.85 15.02 12.18
CA ASN A 18 4.64 16.24 12.97
C ASN A 18 4.47 17.50 12.10
N ASP A 19 5.23 17.60 10.98
CA ASP A 19 5.22 18.80 10.14
C ASP A 19 4.19 18.74 8.99
N VAL A 20 3.88 17.54 8.50
CA VAL A 20 3.14 17.39 7.25
C VAL A 20 1.81 16.65 7.44
N ASN A 21 1.76 15.72 8.36
CA ASN A 21 0.60 14.83 8.57
C ASN A 21 -0.04 15.02 9.97
N GLU A 22 0.01 16.22 10.52
CA GLU A 22 -0.60 16.55 11.83
C GLU A 22 -2.11 16.27 11.87
N ASP A 23 -2.81 16.40 10.75
CA ASP A 23 -4.22 16.04 10.63
C ASP A 23 -4.47 14.53 10.77
N ALA A 24 -3.54 13.68 10.34
CA ALA A 24 -3.60 12.23 10.56
C ALA A 24 -3.35 11.88 12.03
N LEU A 25 -2.41 12.56 12.69
CA LEU A 25 -2.18 12.42 14.13
C LEU A 25 -3.41 12.84 14.93
N LEU A 26 -4.06 13.91 14.51
CA LEU A 26 -5.28 14.40 15.15
C LEU A 26 -6.46 13.42 14.98
N LEU A 27 -6.62 12.83 13.79
CA LEU A 27 -7.61 11.78 13.54
C LEU A 27 -7.38 10.56 14.45
N ILE A 28 -6.12 10.11 14.58
CA ILE A 28 -5.75 9.02 15.50
C ILE A 28 -6.10 9.38 16.95
N SER A 29 -5.80 10.60 17.37
CA SER A 29 -6.13 11.04 18.73
C SER A 29 -7.62 11.04 18.99
N HIS A 30 -8.42 11.58 18.09
CA HIS A 30 -9.87 11.70 18.26
C HIS A 30 -10.55 10.33 18.30
N TYR A 31 -10.20 9.43 17.36
CA TYR A 31 -11.02 8.23 17.14
C TYR A 31 -10.35 6.91 17.52
N TYR A 32 -9.04 6.83 17.49
CA TYR A 32 -8.33 5.64 17.99
C TYR A 32 -8.05 5.73 19.49
N LEU A 33 -7.57 6.90 19.97
CA LEU A 33 -7.26 7.13 21.39
C LEU A 33 -8.47 7.68 22.17
N LYS A 34 -9.56 8.03 21.51
CA LYS A 34 -10.79 8.60 22.10
C LYS A 34 -10.59 9.97 22.77
N GLU A 35 -9.59 10.72 22.32
CA GLU A 35 -9.24 12.06 22.80
C GLU A 35 -9.92 13.14 21.95
N VAL A 36 -11.24 13.17 21.94
CA VAL A 36 -12.06 14.01 21.05
C VAL A 36 -11.85 15.52 21.24
N LYS A 37 -11.27 15.96 22.37
CA LYS A 37 -10.94 17.36 22.64
C LYS A 37 -9.51 17.74 22.19
N ALA A 38 -8.75 16.83 21.60
CA ALA A 38 -7.42 17.13 21.11
C ALA A 38 -7.45 18.21 20.03
N LYS A 39 -6.61 19.22 20.15
CA LYS A 39 -6.44 20.29 19.16
C LYS A 39 -5.14 20.15 18.39
N LYS A 40 -4.16 19.55 19.03
CA LYS A 40 -2.85 19.24 18.43
C LYS A 40 -2.34 17.91 18.96
N THR A 41 -1.69 17.15 18.10
CA THR A 41 -1.02 15.90 18.45
C THR A 41 0.32 15.84 17.75
N GLU A 42 1.35 15.50 18.50
CA GLU A 42 2.71 15.35 17.98
C GLU A 42 3.28 14.01 18.45
N ILE A 43 4.06 13.35 17.61
CA ILE A 43 4.89 12.20 18.03
C ILE A 43 6.07 12.74 18.80
N LYS A 44 6.18 12.37 20.07
CA LYS A 44 7.32 12.72 20.92
C LYS A 44 8.51 11.78 20.73
N HIS A 45 8.21 10.49 20.63
CA HIS A 45 9.21 9.43 20.58
C HIS A 45 8.60 8.13 20.07
N ILE A 46 9.43 7.33 19.42
CA ILE A 46 9.10 5.95 19.02
C ILE A 46 10.20 5.04 19.54
N SER A 47 9.82 4.03 20.28
CA SER A 47 10.69 2.92 20.72
C SER A 47 10.28 1.63 20.01
N PRO A 48 11.02 0.52 20.14
CA PRO A 48 10.57 -0.78 19.63
C PRO A 48 9.27 -1.28 20.23
N GLU A 49 8.83 -0.75 21.35
CA GLU A 49 7.67 -1.20 22.11
C GLU A 49 6.44 -0.31 21.93
N LEU A 50 6.66 1.00 21.67
CA LEU A 50 5.53 1.95 21.68
C LEU A 50 5.81 3.24 20.91
N ILE A 51 4.74 3.95 20.57
CA ILE A 51 4.72 5.34 20.10
C ILE A 51 4.24 6.22 21.26
N SER A 52 5.02 7.22 21.67
CA SER A 52 4.62 8.25 22.63
C SER A 52 4.12 9.48 21.89
N LEU A 53 2.91 9.92 22.18
CA LEU A 53 2.28 11.11 21.62
C LEU A 53 2.16 12.19 22.69
N ILE A 54 2.34 13.43 22.28
CA ILE A 54 1.96 14.62 23.03
C ILE A 54 0.60 15.07 22.50
N ILE A 55 -0.41 15.10 23.35
CA ILE A 55 -1.75 15.56 23.02
C ILE A 55 -2.04 16.84 23.75
N GLU A 56 -2.41 17.88 23.01
CA GLU A 56 -2.75 19.20 23.54
C GLU A 56 -4.24 19.46 23.36
N THR A 57 -4.88 19.86 24.45
CA THR A 57 -6.25 20.33 24.52
C THR A 57 -6.27 21.79 24.99
N ASP A 58 -7.45 22.42 25.14
CA ASP A 58 -7.56 23.76 25.75
C ASP A 58 -7.15 23.78 27.22
N GLU A 59 -7.25 22.66 27.90
CA GLU A 59 -7.13 22.59 29.35
C GLU A 59 -5.74 22.06 29.78
N GLU A 60 -5.15 21.16 28.97
CA GLU A 60 -3.92 20.48 29.36
C GLU A 60 -3.09 20.00 28.15
N LYS A 61 -1.83 19.68 28.46
CA LYS A 61 -0.94 18.97 27.56
C LYS A 61 -0.48 17.67 28.24
N LYS A 62 -0.80 16.53 27.64
CA LYS A 62 -0.52 15.22 28.22
C LYS A 62 0.23 14.31 27.26
N ILE A 63 0.87 13.30 27.84
CA ILE A 63 1.55 12.25 27.07
C ILE A 63 0.65 11.02 27.09
N GLN A 64 0.42 10.45 25.90
CA GLN A 64 -0.27 9.18 25.74
C GLN A 64 0.59 8.23 24.91
N GLN A 65 0.44 6.93 25.17
CA GLN A 65 1.25 5.91 24.53
C GLN A 65 0.36 4.94 23.75
N ILE A 66 0.85 4.50 22.61
CA ILE A 66 0.27 3.43 21.81
C ILE A 66 1.29 2.30 21.79
N GLU A 67 0.99 1.18 22.42
CA GLU A 67 1.86 0.01 22.43
C GLU A 67 1.76 -0.76 21.12
N PHE A 68 2.87 -1.27 20.63
CA PHE A 68 2.88 -2.23 19.52
C PHE A 68 2.45 -3.60 20.04
N PRO A 69 1.69 -4.40 19.23
CA PRO A 69 1.32 -5.77 19.59
C PRO A 69 2.53 -6.66 19.85
N GLU A 70 3.61 -6.43 19.10
CA GLU A 70 4.91 -7.07 19.21
C GLU A 70 6.00 -6.03 19.02
N LYS A 71 7.22 -6.33 19.48
CA LYS A 71 8.36 -5.42 19.27
C LYS A 71 8.64 -5.23 17.79
N VAL A 72 8.66 -3.97 17.36
CA VAL A 72 8.99 -3.60 15.98
C VAL A 72 10.51 -3.46 15.81
N LYS A 73 10.98 -3.80 14.62
CA LYS A 73 12.42 -3.88 14.31
C LYS A 73 12.93 -2.66 13.54
N ASP A 74 12.08 -2.07 12.72
CA ASP A 74 12.47 -0.99 11.79
C ASP A 74 11.32 -0.01 11.53
N SER A 75 11.62 1.01 10.73
CA SER A 75 10.66 2.06 10.37
C SER A 75 9.52 1.57 9.48
N VAL A 76 9.68 0.44 8.76
CA VAL A 76 8.63 -0.13 7.91
C VAL A 76 7.55 -0.74 8.79
N GLU A 77 7.95 -1.51 9.81
CA GLU A 77 6.99 -2.09 10.76
C GLU A 77 6.26 -1.00 11.55
N VAL A 78 6.97 0.07 11.96
CA VAL A 78 6.35 1.25 12.59
C VAL A 78 5.33 1.90 11.66
N SER A 79 5.69 2.13 10.39
CA SER A 79 4.78 2.73 9.41
C SER A 79 3.53 1.89 9.19
N ASN A 80 3.68 0.58 9.05
CA ASN A 80 2.55 -0.34 8.88
C ASN A 80 1.59 -0.27 10.06
N PHE A 81 2.12 -0.23 11.28
CA PHE A 81 1.31 -0.09 12.47
C PHE A 81 0.61 1.28 12.53
N PHE A 82 1.31 2.36 12.20
CA PHE A 82 0.74 3.71 12.13
C PHE A 82 -0.44 3.76 11.15
N TYR A 83 -0.29 3.19 9.95
CA TYR A 83 -1.38 3.08 8.98
C TYR A 83 -2.56 2.24 9.49
N SER A 84 -2.29 1.18 10.26
CA SER A 84 -3.34 0.40 10.92
C SER A 84 -4.12 1.24 11.94
N CYS A 85 -3.44 2.05 12.75
CA CYS A 85 -4.08 2.97 13.68
C CYS A 85 -4.92 4.03 12.95
N LEU A 86 -4.40 4.60 11.86
CA LEU A 86 -5.11 5.56 11.03
C LEU A 86 -6.38 4.96 10.40
N SER A 87 -6.28 3.74 9.88
CA SER A 87 -7.41 3.01 9.30
C SER A 87 -8.51 2.73 10.33
N LYS A 88 -8.14 2.31 11.55
CA LYS A 88 -9.09 2.11 12.64
C LYS A 88 -9.74 3.42 13.07
N ALA A 89 -8.94 4.49 13.21
CA ALA A 89 -9.45 5.82 13.55
C ALA A 89 -10.46 6.30 12.49
N ARG A 90 -10.18 6.08 11.21
CA ARG A 90 -11.09 6.42 10.11
C ARG A 90 -12.39 5.62 10.15
N ALA A 91 -12.33 4.33 10.46
CA ALA A 91 -13.52 3.49 10.58
C ALA A 91 -14.47 3.95 11.71
N ASP A 92 -13.92 4.54 12.77
CA ASP A 92 -14.67 5.05 13.92
C ASP A 92 -15.08 6.53 13.75
N ALA A 93 -14.53 7.24 12.77
CA ALA A 93 -14.82 8.65 12.53
C ALA A 93 -16.17 8.81 11.79
N PRO A 94 -16.90 9.92 12.02
CA PRO A 94 -18.09 10.27 11.24
C PRO A 94 -17.76 10.36 9.74
N GLU A 95 -18.72 10.03 8.88
CA GLU A 95 -18.55 10.08 7.42
C GLU A 95 -18.17 11.47 6.89
N ASP A 96 -18.64 12.51 7.55
CA ASP A 96 -18.36 13.91 7.23
C ASP A 96 -17.02 14.43 7.80
N TYR A 97 -16.31 13.61 8.59
CA TYR A 97 -14.98 14.00 9.08
C TYR A 97 -13.99 14.15 7.92
N PRO A 98 -13.31 15.30 7.80
CA PRO A 98 -12.45 15.59 6.65
C PRO A 98 -11.39 14.52 6.43
N LYS A 99 -11.18 14.14 5.17
CA LYS A 99 -10.06 13.27 4.83
C LYS A 99 -8.73 13.97 5.10
N THR A 100 -7.85 13.28 5.76
CA THR A 100 -6.50 13.79 6.06
C THR A 100 -5.68 13.95 4.78
N ARG A 101 -4.62 14.74 4.84
CA ARG A 101 -3.68 14.92 3.73
C ARG A 101 -3.08 13.59 3.30
N LEU A 102 -2.74 12.74 4.27
CA LEU A 102 -2.18 11.42 4.02
C LEU A 102 -3.18 10.52 3.28
N GLU A 103 -4.44 10.50 3.70
CA GLU A 103 -5.50 9.75 3.01
C GLU A 103 -5.73 10.25 1.58
N LYS A 104 -5.76 11.57 1.38
CA LYS A 104 -5.87 12.16 0.03
C LYS A 104 -4.67 11.81 -0.85
N LEU A 105 -3.46 11.77 -0.28
CA LEU A 105 -2.26 11.34 -0.99
C LEU A 105 -2.33 9.86 -1.35
N ILE A 106 -2.73 9.02 -0.40
CA ILE A 106 -2.95 7.58 -0.63
C ILE A 106 -4.00 7.38 -1.72
N GLU A 107 -5.15 8.04 -1.65
CA GLU A 107 -6.18 7.97 -2.69
C GLU A 107 -5.67 8.43 -4.06
N LYS A 108 -4.96 9.55 -4.12
CA LYS A 108 -4.36 10.02 -5.37
C LYS A 108 -3.35 9.03 -5.93
N THR A 109 -2.60 8.35 -5.07
CA THR A 109 -1.62 7.33 -5.45
C THR A 109 -2.31 6.00 -5.78
N LEU A 110 -3.50 5.74 -5.18
CA LEU A 110 -4.29 4.52 -5.36
C LEU A 110 -5.37 4.63 -6.43
N ASN A 111 -5.77 5.84 -6.83
CA ASN A 111 -6.53 6.08 -8.06
C ASN A 111 -5.65 5.87 -9.31
N LEU A 112 -4.73 4.92 -9.20
CA LEU A 112 -4.17 4.26 -10.36
C LEU A 112 -5.36 3.55 -11.00
N ASP A 113 -5.75 4.06 -12.16
CA ASP A 113 -6.79 3.43 -12.96
C ASP A 113 -6.51 1.93 -13.04
N THR A 114 -7.46 1.11 -12.63
CA THR A 114 -7.34 -0.34 -12.68
C THR A 114 -7.93 -0.80 -14.01
N TYR A 115 -7.14 -1.51 -14.80
CA TYR A 115 -7.54 -2.01 -16.10
C TYR A 115 -7.55 -3.53 -16.09
N ILE A 116 -8.66 -4.12 -16.51
CA ILE A 116 -8.74 -5.56 -16.70
C ILE A 116 -8.15 -5.89 -18.05
N THR A 117 -7.08 -6.67 -18.04
CA THR A 117 -6.44 -7.22 -19.22
C THR A 117 -6.61 -8.74 -19.26
N ARG A 118 -6.43 -9.33 -20.44
CA ARG A 118 -6.39 -10.77 -20.62
C ARG A 118 -5.09 -11.17 -21.28
N VAL A 119 -4.56 -12.31 -20.91
CA VAL A 119 -3.45 -12.90 -21.64
C VAL A 119 -3.92 -13.23 -23.04
N LYS A 120 -3.18 -12.76 -24.04
CA LYS A 120 -3.42 -13.01 -25.46
C LYS A 120 -2.46 -14.06 -26.00
N ASP A 121 -1.21 -13.96 -25.63
CA ASP A 121 -0.13 -14.80 -26.15
C ASP A 121 0.97 -14.98 -25.12
N LYS A 122 1.71 -16.05 -25.27
CA LYS A 122 2.85 -16.43 -24.43
C LYS A 122 3.97 -16.96 -25.32
N ARG A 123 5.18 -16.41 -25.13
CA ARG A 123 6.35 -16.78 -25.92
C ARG A 123 7.56 -16.97 -25.01
N GLU A 124 8.27 -18.06 -25.18
CA GLU A 124 9.57 -18.28 -24.57
C GLU A 124 10.62 -17.46 -25.32
N ILE A 125 11.32 -16.56 -24.60
CA ILE A 125 12.40 -15.73 -25.14
C ILE A 125 13.75 -16.41 -24.89
N SER A 126 13.89 -17.04 -23.72
CA SER A 126 15.04 -17.84 -23.35
C SER A 126 14.63 -18.86 -22.30
N SER A 127 15.53 -19.75 -21.88
CA SER A 127 15.26 -20.76 -20.86
C SER A 127 14.73 -20.20 -19.53
N ASN A 128 14.95 -18.92 -19.26
CA ASN A 128 14.56 -18.27 -18.02
C ASN A 128 13.74 -16.97 -18.21
N ILE A 129 13.31 -16.66 -19.45
CA ILE A 129 12.49 -15.48 -19.74
C ILE A 129 11.28 -15.88 -20.57
N ILE A 130 10.10 -15.58 -20.07
CA ILE A 130 8.84 -15.73 -20.78
C ILE A 130 8.27 -14.35 -21.04
N GLU A 131 7.87 -14.09 -22.29
CA GLU A 131 7.10 -12.92 -22.67
C GLU A 131 5.63 -13.26 -22.66
N ILE A 132 4.84 -12.44 -22.00
CA ILE A 132 3.38 -12.52 -22.02
C ILE A 132 2.82 -11.25 -22.64
N THR A 133 1.99 -11.44 -23.67
CA THR A 133 1.22 -10.34 -24.28
C THR A 133 -0.13 -10.25 -23.59
N PHE A 134 -0.40 -9.09 -22.99
CA PHE A 134 -1.70 -8.75 -22.43
C PHE A 134 -2.48 -7.86 -23.39
N LYS A 135 -3.80 -8.06 -23.45
CA LYS A 135 -4.71 -7.30 -24.29
C LYS A 135 -5.93 -6.82 -23.51
N GLY A 136 -6.40 -5.61 -23.84
CA GLY A 136 -7.65 -5.03 -23.34
C GLY A 136 -7.46 -3.95 -22.28
N GLY A 137 -8.40 -3.01 -22.23
CA GLY A 137 -8.45 -1.94 -21.23
C GLY A 137 -7.36 -0.86 -21.34
N LEU A 138 -6.33 -1.06 -22.13
CA LEU A 138 -5.12 -0.26 -22.17
C LEU A 138 -5.25 1.06 -22.96
N GLN A 139 -6.29 1.18 -23.80
CA GLN A 139 -6.58 2.40 -24.58
C GLN A 139 -6.88 3.62 -23.71
N LYS A 140 -7.24 3.39 -22.45
CA LYS A 140 -7.54 4.44 -21.47
C LYS A 140 -6.30 4.92 -20.71
N LEU A 141 -5.14 4.27 -20.91
CA LEU A 141 -3.88 4.65 -20.23
C LEU A 141 -3.25 5.84 -20.96
N PRO A 142 -3.37 7.06 -20.41
CA PRO A 142 -2.75 8.22 -21.02
C PRO A 142 -1.23 8.09 -20.89
N ASN A 143 -0.53 8.22 -22.02
CA ASN A 143 0.94 8.29 -22.04
C ASN A 143 1.69 7.07 -21.49
N LEU A 144 1.13 5.88 -21.62
CA LEU A 144 1.87 4.66 -21.32
C LEU A 144 3.12 4.60 -22.23
N LYS A 145 4.28 4.39 -21.64
CA LYS A 145 5.57 4.32 -22.33
C LYS A 145 6.20 2.95 -22.13
N ASN A 146 7.05 2.55 -23.08
CA ASN A 146 7.96 1.43 -22.86
C ASN A 146 8.80 1.71 -21.60
N ASP A 147 9.18 0.66 -20.93
CA ASP A 147 9.90 0.69 -19.65
C ASP A 147 9.11 1.31 -18.46
N ALA A 148 7.82 1.61 -18.64
CA ALA A 148 6.96 1.96 -17.51
C ALA A 148 6.71 0.73 -16.61
N PHE A 149 6.61 0.99 -15.30
CA PHE A 149 6.25 -0.06 -14.34
C PHE A 149 4.74 -0.15 -14.22
N MET A 150 4.23 -1.36 -14.25
CA MET A 150 2.84 -1.67 -13.94
C MET A 150 2.76 -2.64 -12.75
N TYR A 151 1.76 -2.41 -11.91
CA TYR A 151 1.45 -3.32 -10.82
C TYR A 151 0.39 -4.30 -11.30
N PHE A 152 0.81 -5.54 -11.50
CA PHE A 152 -0.09 -6.60 -11.92
C PHE A 152 -0.70 -7.26 -10.70
N ILE A 153 -2.03 -7.39 -10.70
CA ILE A 153 -2.78 -8.18 -9.73
C ILE A 153 -3.37 -9.35 -10.49
N ILE A 154 -3.02 -10.55 -10.08
CA ILE A 154 -3.42 -11.78 -10.77
C ILE A 154 -4.14 -12.68 -9.76
N ASN A 155 -5.30 -13.16 -10.17
CA ASN A 155 -6.00 -14.19 -9.42
C ASN A 155 -5.36 -15.56 -9.72
N SER A 156 -4.96 -16.27 -8.68
CA SER A 156 -4.45 -17.63 -8.80
C SER A 156 -5.53 -18.67 -9.08
N ASP A 157 -6.79 -18.31 -8.81
CA ASP A 157 -7.96 -19.13 -9.12
C ASP A 157 -8.58 -18.67 -10.45
N ILE A 158 -8.41 -19.48 -11.49
CA ILE A 158 -8.88 -19.20 -12.86
C ILE A 158 -10.41 -19.06 -12.93
N GLU A 159 -11.15 -19.67 -12.02
CA GLU A 159 -12.61 -19.59 -11.95
C GLU A 159 -13.11 -18.31 -11.30
N HIS A 160 -12.25 -17.62 -10.54
CA HIS A 160 -12.63 -16.40 -9.82
C HIS A 160 -12.57 -15.17 -10.74
N LYS A 161 -13.72 -14.57 -10.99
CA LYS A 161 -13.80 -13.30 -11.70
C LYS A 161 -13.50 -12.15 -10.74
N TYR A 162 -12.78 -11.15 -11.21
CA TYR A 162 -12.66 -9.90 -10.46
C TYR A 162 -14.06 -9.31 -10.25
N PRO A 163 -14.39 -8.83 -9.05
CA PRO A 163 -15.61 -8.09 -8.81
C PRO A 163 -15.71 -6.89 -9.76
N GLU A 164 -16.91 -6.52 -10.16
CA GLU A 164 -17.11 -5.29 -10.92
C GLU A 164 -16.61 -4.08 -10.11
N GLY A 165 -15.80 -3.23 -10.74
CA GLY A 165 -15.20 -2.08 -10.06
C GLY A 165 -14.04 -2.43 -9.11
N PHE A 166 -13.49 -3.66 -9.16
CA PHE A 166 -12.34 -4.05 -8.34
C PHE A 166 -11.21 -3.04 -8.43
N SER A 167 -10.78 -2.55 -7.29
CA SER A 167 -9.81 -1.47 -7.16
C SER A 167 -8.58 -1.89 -6.34
N MET A 168 -7.54 -1.06 -6.37
CA MET A 168 -6.37 -1.20 -5.50
C MET A 168 -6.74 -1.15 -4.01
N THR A 169 -7.79 -0.41 -3.68
CA THR A 169 -8.31 -0.33 -2.30
C THR A 169 -8.87 -1.67 -1.86
N ASP A 170 -9.63 -2.35 -2.73
CA ASP A 170 -10.19 -3.66 -2.44
C ASP A 170 -9.09 -4.72 -2.26
N PHE A 171 -8.10 -4.71 -3.15
CA PHE A 171 -6.93 -5.59 -3.06
C PHE A 171 -6.20 -5.44 -1.72
N ARG A 172 -5.96 -4.21 -1.27
CA ARG A 172 -5.29 -3.93 0.01
C ARG A 172 -6.14 -4.32 1.21
N ALA A 173 -7.44 -4.08 1.16
CA ALA A 173 -8.36 -4.48 2.22
C ALA A 173 -8.37 -6.01 2.42
N MET A 174 -8.31 -6.77 1.32
CA MET A 174 -8.18 -8.23 1.37
C MET A 174 -6.85 -8.69 1.95
N ASN A 175 -5.74 -8.03 1.58
CA ASN A 175 -4.41 -8.32 2.15
C ASN A 175 -4.38 -8.12 3.67
N THR A 176 -5.04 -7.08 4.16
CA THR A 176 -5.08 -6.77 5.59
C THR A 176 -5.86 -7.83 6.38
N LYS A 177 -6.83 -8.49 5.74
CA LYS A 177 -7.63 -9.57 6.34
C LYS A 177 -6.97 -10.95 6.27
N GLY A 178 -5.86 -11.09 5.53
CA GLY A 178 -5.21 -12.39 5.31
C GLY A 178 -6.00 -13.33 4.38
N GLU A 179 -7.03 -12.82 3.71
CA GLU A 179 -7.93 -13.60 2.84
C GLU A 179 -7.73 -13.26 1.35
N ASN A 180 -6.50 -12.85 0.98
CA ASN A 180 -6.26 -12.38 -0.37
C ASN A 180 -5.94 -13.55 -1.33
N PRO A 181 -6.84 -13.87 -2.28
CA PRO A 181 -6.60 -14.88 -3.30
C PRO A 181 -5.70 -14.37 -4.43
N TYR A 182 -5.34 -13.09 -4.43
CA TYR A 182 -4.58 -12.46 -5.50
C TYR A 182 -3.09 -12.41 -5.18
N SER A 183 -2.29 -12.69 -6.18
CA SER A 183 -0.85 -12.40 -6.17
C SER A 183 -0.59 -11.12 -6.93
N ALA A 184 0.36 -10.30 -6.47
CA ALA A 184 0.66 -9.04 -7.11
C ALA A 184 2.15 -8.73 -7.11
N ALA A 185 2.62 -8.13 -8.20
CA ALA A 185 3.99 -7.65 -8.32
C ALA A 185 4.12 -6.56 -9.39
N TYR A 186 5.22 -5.80 -9.31
CA TYR A 186 5.59 -4.84 -10.34
C TYR A 186 6.36 -5.51 -11.47
N TYR A 187 5.97 -5.19 -12.70
CA TYR A 187 6.69 -5.60 -13.90
C TYR A 187 6.90 -4.42 -14.84
N THR A 188 7.97 -4.46 -15.58
CA THR A 188 8.30 -3.46 -16.60
C THR A 188 7.64 -3.84 -17.92
N ILE A 189 6.96 -2.87 -18.54
CA ILE A 189 6.41 -3.01 -19.87
C ILE A 189 7.56 -2.99 -20.87
N ARG A 190 7.66 -4.02 -21.69
CA ARG A 190 8.68 -4.15 -22.70
C ARG A 190 8.32 -3.47 -24.01
N SER A 191 7.08 -3.64 -24.44
CA SER A 191 6.56 -2.98 -25.63
C SER A 191 5.07 -2.68 -25.51
N ILE A 192 4.61 -1.71 -26.27
CA ILE A 192 3.23 -1.26 -26.32
C ILE A 192 2.80 -1.22 -27.78
N ARG A 193 1.66 -1.82 -28.08
CA ARG A 193 1.05 -1.85 -29.41
C ARG A 193 -0.45 -1.66 -29.28
N ASP A 194 -0.98 -0.52 -29.71
CA ASP A 194 -2.41 -0.20 -29.64
C ASP A 194 -3.04 -0.53 -28.27
N ASN A 195 -3.71 -1.69 -28.18
CA ASN A 195 -4.38 -2.16 -26.98
C ASN A 195 -3.69 -3.40 -26.38
N GLU A 196 -2.39 -3.54 -26.62
CA GLU A 196 -1.59 -4.67 -26.17
C GLU A 196 -0.28 -4.20 -25.53
N ILE A 197 0.15 -4.92 -24.49
CA ILE A 197 1.46 -4.75 -23.87
C ILE A 197 2.18 -6.08 -23.78
N ASP A 198 3.49 -6.06 -23.99
CA ASP A 198 4.34 -7.21 -23.72
C ASP A 198 5.12 -6.99 -22.43
N VAL A 199 5.16 -8.02 -21.63
CA VAL A 199 5.85 -8.03 -20.32
C VAL A 199 6.73 -9.26 -20.24
N TRP A 200 7.97 -9.08 -19.78
CA TRP A 200 8.88 -10.18 -19.56
C TRP A 200 8.81 -10.65 -18.10
N PHE A 201 8.64 -11.95 -17.94
CA PHE A 201 8.67 -12.63 -16.66
C PHE A 201 9.98 -13.42 -16.57
N VAL A 202 10.83 -13.05 -15.62
CA VAL A 202 12.07 -13.79 -15.35
C VAL A 202 11.77 -14.94 -14.41
N LEU A 203 12.12 -16.15 -14.85
CA LEU A 203 12.00 -17.35 -14.05
C LEU A 203 13.28 -17.52 -13.23
N HIS A 204 13.17 -17.40 -11.93
CA HIS A 204 14.25 -17.68 -10.98
C HIS A 204 14.13 -19.11 -10.46
N ASP A 205 15.17 -19.64 -9.83
CA ASP A 205 15.16 -20.98 -9.20
C ASP A 205 14.03 -21.12 -8.16
N HIS A 206 13.64 -20.01 -7.55
CA HIS A 206 12.46 -19.91 -6.69
C HIS A 206 11.49 -18.84 -7.27
N PRO A 207 10.70 -19.21 -8.27
CA PRO A 207 9.81 -18.25 -8.92
C PRO A 207 8.73 -17.79 -7.95
N GLY A 208 8.51 -16.48 -7.90
CA GLY A 208 7.36 -15.90 -7.19
C GLY A 208 6.03 -16.36 -7.81
N PRO A 209 4.89 -16.19 -7.10
CA PRO A 209 3.57 -16.67 -7.54
C PRO A 209 3.20 -16.26 -8.96
N LEU A 210 3.55 -15.05 -9.37
CA LEU A 210 3.28 -14.53 -10.72
C LEU A 210 4.14 -15.19 -11.80
N ALA A 211 5.39 -15.51 -11.49
CA ALA A 211 6.27 -16.25 -12.41
C ALA A 211 5.79 -17.70 -12.54
N ILE A 212 5.24 -18.31 -11.49
CA ILE A 212 4.60 -19.64 -11.56
C ILE A 212 3.38 -19.59 -12.49
N LEU A 213 2.53 -18.57 -12.38
CA LEU A 213 1.38 -18.41 -13.27
C LEU A 213 1.80 -18.25 -14.74
N SER A 214 2.97 -17.67 -15.02
CA SER A 214 3.50 -17.61 -16.39
C SER A 214 3.85 -18.98 -16.98
N LEU A 215 4.03 -20.01 -16.14
CA LEU A 215 4.27 -21.39 -16.56
C LEU A 215 2.98 -22.18 -16.85
N ILE A 216 1.84 -21.69 -16.38
CA ILE A 216 0.55 -22.36 -16.64
C ILE A 216 0.22 -22.23 -18.13
N HIS A 217 -0.13 -23.32 -18.76
CA HIS A 217 -0.61 -23.33 -20.14
C HIS A 217 -1.96 -22.60 -20.19
N ILE A 218 -2.05 -21.55 -20.98
CA ILE A 218 -3.25 -20.79 -21.28
C ILE A 218 -3.83 -21.32 -22.58
#